data_acae2211fdf3ae6cc9266ee34d6b12c7
#
_entry.id   acae2211fdf3ae6cc9266ee34d6b12c7
#
_cell.length_a   1.000
_cell.length_b   1.000
_cell.length_c   1.000
_cell.angle_alpha   90.00
_cell.angle_beta   90.00
_cell.angle_gamma   90.00
#
_symmetry.space_group_name_H-M   'P 1'
#
loop_
_entity.id
_entity.type
_entity.pdbx_description
1 polymer ?
#
loop_
_entity_poly.entity_id
_entity_poly.type
_entity_poly.pdbx_seq_one_letter_code
_entity_poly.pdbx_strand_id
1 'polypeptide(L)'
;MKIHYRVSGEGIEIVRCFGTDSQVVIPEQIEGKPVIKAAPYAFSARKDKEEIDVQTYDTDQIGQRSAEEKLLAGDAVEEVVFPDTMREIGRYIFYGCRNLKKLEFSDNLMQIGSGAFTVCGNLQKLIVHLQFGSKSCVKEILGELWQRMDVTFVYENGAFGGQKAELVFPGAL
;
A
#
# COMPACT_ATOMS: atom_id res chain seq x y z
N MET A 1 7.98 12.62 -4.27
CA MET A 1 7.88 11.24 -4.79
C MET A 1 7.20 11.26 -6.16
N LYS A 2 7.73 10.53 -7.12
CA LYS A 2 7.06 10.32 -8.42
C LYS A 2 6.30 9.00 -8.44
N ILE A 3 5.14 9.02 -9.05
CA ILE A 3 4.27 7.87 -9.17
C ILE A 3 3.98 7.65 -10.65
N HIS A 4 4.32 6.47 -11.16
CA HIS A 4 3.82 6.00 -12.43
C HIS A 4 2.44 5.38 -12.20
N TYR A 5 1.45 5.80 -12.97
CA TYR A 5 0.07 5.37 -12.82
C TYR A 5 -0.62 5.18 -14.17
N ARG A 6 -1.76 4.49 -14.13
CA ARG A 6 -2.70 4.36 -15.26
C ARG A 6 -4.10 4.71 -14.79
N VAL A 7 -4.92 5.22 -15.72
CA VAL A 7 -6.36 5.32 -15.49
C VAL A 7 -6.98 3.93 -15.66
N SER A 8 -7.70 3.46 -14.66
CA SER A 8 -8.35 2.15 -14.62
C SER A 8 -9.83 2.31 -14.25
N GLY A 9 -10.69 2.34 -15.25
CA GLY A 9 -12.12 2.64 -15.05
C GLY A 9 -12.32 4.03 -14.47
N GLU A 10 -12.99 4.12 -13.31
CA GLU A 10 -13.27 5.39 -12.64
C GLU A 10 -12.14 5.88 -11.71
N GLY A 11 -11.05 5.13 -11.59
CA GLY A 11 -9.97 5.44 -10.66
C GLY A 11 -8.58 5.28 -11.27
N ILE A 12 -7.59 5.29 -10.39
CA ILE A 12 -6.17 5.22 -10.68
C ILE A 12 -5.60 3.88 -10.20
N GLU A 13 -4.77 3.28 -11.05
CA GLU A 13 -3.91 2.16 -10.70
C GLU A 13 -2.46 2.64 -10.58
N ILE A 14 -1.88 2.49 -9.40
CA ILE A 14 -0.45 2.74 -9.16
C ILE A 14 0.37 1.63 -9.79
N VAL A 15 1.36 2.00 -10.61
CA VAL A 15 2.24 1.05 -11.31
C VAL A 15 3.61 0.96 -10.65
N ARG A 16 4.23 2.13 -10.35
CA ARG A 16 5.55 2.24 -9.70
C ARG A 16 5.66 3.53 -8.91
N CYS A 17 6.51 3.51 -7.90
CA CYS A 17 6.86 4.69 -7.12
C CYS A 17 8.37 4.92 -7.16
N PHE A 18 8.78 6.19 -7.20
CA PHE A 18 10.18 6.63 -7.20
C PHE A 18 10.36 7.75 -6.17
N GLY A 19 11.45 7.70 -5.45
CA GLY A 19 11.74 8.70 -4.41
C GLY A 19 13.02 8.40 -3.66
N THR A 20 13.21 9.12 -2.57
CA THR A 20 14.37 8.97 -1.68
C THR A 20 14.00 8.42 -0.31
N ASP A 21 12.71 8.46 0.04
CA ASP A 21 12.20 8.01 1.33
C ASP A 21 11.81 6.53 1.26
N SER A 22 12.20 5.73 2.26
CA SER A 22 11.80 4.34 2.41
C SER A 22 10.35 4.16 2.88
N GLN A 23 9.71 5.26 3.32
CA GLN A 23 8.30 5.32 3.71
C GLN A 23 7.46 5.82 2.55
N VAL A 24 6.60 4.99 2.02
CA VAL A 24 5.76 5.28 0.86
C VAL A 24 4.33 5.53 1.32
N VAL A 25 3.86 6.77 1.16
CA VAL A 25 2.46 7.15 1.41
C VAL A 25 1.79 7.41 0.07
N ILE A 26 0.84 6.55 -0.29
CA ILE A 26 0.08 6.68 -1.53
C ILE A 26 -1.04 7.69 -1.34
N PRO A 27 -1.17 8.71 -2.22
CA PRO A 27 -2.24 9.70 -2.11
C PRO A 27 -3.61 9.09 -2.37
N GLU A 28 -4.65 9.68 -1.78
CA GLU A 28 -6.03 9.25 -2.01
C GLU A 28 -6.51 9.51 -3.45
N GLN A 29 -5.98 10.55 -4.07
CA GLN A 29 -6.36 10.98 -5.41
C GLN A 29 -5.14 11.41 -6.23
N ILE A 30 -5.21 11.15 -7.53
CA ILE A 30 -4.30 11.68 -8.54
C ILE A 30 -5.17 12.33 -9.62
N GLU A 31 -4.91 13.61 -9.92
CA GLU A 31 -5.67 14.38 -10.92
C GLU A 31 -7.19 14.32 -10.69
N GLY A 32 -7.63 14.38 -9.44
CA GLY A 32 -9.06 14.36 -9.06
C GLY A 32 -9.73 12.99 -9.15
N LYS A 33 -8.99 11.92 -9.47
CA LYS A 33 -9.51 10.55 -9.50
C LYS A 33 -8.99 9.75 -8.30
N PRO A 34 -9.83 8.92 -7.65
CA PRO A 34 -9.42 8.12 -6.50
C PRO A 34 -8.38 7.06 -6.92
N VAL A 35 -7.39 6.84 -6.06
CA VAL A 35 -6.44 5.76 -6.20
C VAL A 35 -7.07 4.49 -5.63
N ILE A 36 -7.41 3.55 -6.52
CA ILE A 36 -8.20 2.36 -6.17
C ILE A 36 -7.47 1.05 -6.38
N LYS A 37 -6.35 1.06 -7.12
CA LYS A 37 -5.61 -0.16 -7.44
C LYS A 37 -4.11 0.05 -7.33
N ALA A 38 -3.40 -1.04 -7.01
CA ALA A 38 -1.97 -1.15 -7.18
C ALA A 38 -1.64 -2.34 -8.10
N ALA A 39 -0.83 -2.10 -9.11
CA ALA A 39 -0.49 -3.08 -10.13
C ALA A 39 0.31 -4.27 -9.55
N PRO A 40 0.31 -5.43 -10.23
CA PRO A 40 1.23 -6.51 -9.91
C PRO A 40 2.67 -6.02 -9.86
N TYR A 41 3.43 -6.48 -8.88
CA TYR A 41 4.84 -6.14 -8.66
C TYR A 41 5.13 -4.65 -8.41
N ALA A 42 4.15 -3.81 -8.03
CA ALA A 42 4.33 -2.36 -7.93
C ALA A 42 5.49 -1.94 -7.01
N PHE A 43 5.75 -2.66 -5.93
CA PHE A 43 6.87 -2.44 -5.01
C PHE A 43 7.96 -3.50 -5.09
N SER A 44 7.84 -4.48 -5.98
CA SER A 44 8.87 -5.50 -6.17
C SER A 44 10.03 -4.97 -7.00
N ALA A 45 11.26 -5.37 -6.65
CA ALA A 45 12.42 -5.15 -7.51
C ALA A 45 12.33 -5.92 -8.84
N ARG A 46 11.50 -6.96 -8.88
CA ARG A 46 11.23 -7.77 -10.07
C ARG A 46 10.12 -7.11 -10.89
N LYS A 47 10.32 -6.98 -12.20
CA LYS A 47 9.28 -6.55 -13.15
C LYS A 47 8.58 -7.77 -13.76
N ASP A 48 7.25 -7.68 -13.92
CA ASP A 48 6.49 -8.71 -14.65
C ASP A 48 6.47 -8.39 -16.16
N LYS A 49 6.26 -7.12 -16.50
CA LYS A 49 6.18 -6.61 -17.88
C LYS A 49 6.73 -5.20 -17.99
N GLU A 50 6.95 -4.73 -19.22
CA GLU A 50 7.24 -3.32 -19.47
C GLU A 50 6.04 -2.46 -19.03
N GLU A 51 6.36 -1.30 -18.47
CA GLU A 51 5.35 -0.30 -18.09
C GLU A 51 4.87 0.39 -19.38
N ILE A 52 3.75 -0.07 -19.91
CA ILE A 52 3.11 0.49 -21.12
C ILE A 52 1.99 1.44 -20.67
N ASP A 53 1.85 2.56 -21.38
CA ASP A 53 0.79 3.57 -21.18
C ASP A 53 0.70 4.12 -19.74
N VAL A 54 1.86 4.35 -19.12
CA VAL A 54 1.93 4.99 -17.80
C VAL A 54 2.05 6.51 -17.92
N GLN A 55 1.36 7.20 -17.02
CA GLN A 55 1.50 8.62 -16.78
C GLN A 55 2.34 8.82 -15.51
N THR A 56 2.90 10.02 -15.34
CA THR A 56 3.72 10.36 -14.18
C THR A 56 3.04 11.46 -13.37
N TYR A 57 2.89 11.23 -12.09
CA TYR A 57 2.43 12.20 -11.10
C TYR A 57 3.55 12.49 -10.11
N ASP A 58 3.79 13.77 -9.82
CA ASP A 58 4.75 14.18 -8.81
C ASP A 58 4.00 14.73 -7.60
N THR A 59 4.22 14.12 -6.42
CA THR A 59 3.61 14.59 -5.18
C THR A 59 4.21 15.92 -4.71
N ASP A 60 5.44 16.24 -5.13
CA ASP A 60 6.17 17.45 -4.74
C ASP A 60 6.03 18.49 -5.85
N GLN A 61 4.91 19.21 -5.88
CA GLN A 61 4.63 20.25 -6.90
C GLN A 61 5.56 21.47 -6.86
N ILE A 62 6.52 21.52 -5.96
CA ILE A 62 7.47 22.63 -5.81
C ILE A 62 8.80 22.21 -6.40
N GLY A 63 9.04 22.62 -7.62
CA GLY A 63 10.21 22.63 -8.48
C GLY A 63 11.63 22.51 -7.93
N GLN A 64 11.88 21.72 -6.91
CA GLN A 64 13.21 21.31 -6.54
C GLN A 64 13.52 19.98 -7.24
N ARG A 65 14.32 20.04 -8.29
CA ARG A 65 15.04 18.88 -8.79
C ARG A 65 15.92 18.35 -7.66
N SER A 66 15.37 17.48 -6.84
CA SER A 66 16.10 16.77 -5.82
C SER A 66 16.79 15.55 -6.42
N ALA A 67 17.81 15.07 -5.72
CA ALA A 67 18.66 13.91 -5.96
C ALA A 67 18.00 12.78 -6.77
N GLU A 68 18.80 12.01 -7.49
CA GLU A 68 18.36 10.87 -8.31
C GLU A 68 17.29 10.05 -7.58
N GLU A 69 16.05 10.20 -8.04
CA GLU A 69 14.93 9.43 -7.53
C GLU A 69 15.14 7.97 -7.89
N LYS A 70 15.23 7.14 -6.85
CA LYS A 70 15.40 5.71 -6.99
C LYS A 70 14.05 5.02 -7.03
N LEU A 71 13.98 3.90 -7.71
CA LEU A 71 12.82 3.02 -7.66
C LEU A 71 12.58 2.57 -6.21
N LEU A 72 11.39 2.86 -5.69
CA LEU A 72 10.91 2.40 -4.38
C LEU A 72 10.37 0.99 -4.52
N ALA A 73 11.26 0.02 -4.45
CA ALA A 73 10.96 -1.40 -4.63
C ALA A 73 11.96 -2.29 -3.90
N GLY A 74 11.56 -3.51 -3.61
CA GLY A 74 12.40 -4.49 -2.92
C GLY A 74 12.90 -3.96 -1.58
N ASP A 75 14.20 -4.05 -1.35
CA ASP A 75 14.83 -3.67 -0.07
C ASP A 75 14.84 -2.16 0.20
N ALA A 76 14.45 -1.31 -0.78
CA ALA A 76 14.33 0.12 -0.60
C ALA A 76 13.05 0.55 0.14
N VAL A 77 12.09 -0.36 0.32
CA VAL A 77 10.78 -0.06 0.93
C VAL A 77 10.72 -0.61 2.34
N GLU A 78 10.49 0.27 3.32
CA GLU A 78 10.33 -0.11 4.73
C GLU A 78 8.88 0.02 5.22
N GLU A 79 8.15 1.01 4.75
CA GLU A 79 6.76 1.24 5.14
C GLU A 79 5.92 1.61 3.92
N VAL A 80 4.69 1.09 3.87
CA VAL A 80 3.71 1.48 2.85
C VAL A 80 2.38 1.80 3.51
N VAL A 81 1.84 2.97 3.16
CA VAL A 81 0.51 3.41 3.58
C VAL A 81 -0.37 3.54 2.33
N PHE A 82 -1.39 2.73 2.25
CA PHE A 82 -2.42 2.83 1.22
C PHE A 82 -3.57 3.71 1.67
N PRO A 83 -4.19 4.47 0.76
CA PRO A 83 -5.34 5.30 1.08
C PRO A 83 -6.60 4.46 1.31
N ASP A 84 -7.59 5.03 1.99
CA ASP A 84 -8.88 4.39 2.24
C ASP A 84 -9.69 4.11 0.96
N THR A 85 -9.32 4.75 -0.13
CA THR A 85 -9.89 4.51 -1.46
C THR A 85 -9.41 3.24 -2.13
N MET A 86 -8.33 2.60 -1.62
CA MET A 86 -7.74 1.38 -2.19
C MET A 86 -8.73 0.21 -2.15
N ARG A 87 -8.90 -0.49 -3.27
CA ARG A 87 -9.80 -1.64 -3.45
C ARG A 87 -9.08 -2.93 -3.83
N GLU A 88 -8.02 -2.82 -4.60
CA GLU A 88 -7.33 -3.98 -5.16
C GLU A 88 -5.81 -3.82 -5.06
N ILE A 89 -5.15 -4.88 -4.62
CA ILE A 89 -3.70 -5.00 -4.61
C ILE A 89 -3.30 -6.15 -5.53
N GLY A 90 -2.37 -5.88 -6.46
CA GLY A 90 -1.91 -6.84 -7.44
C GLY A 90 -1.09 -7.99 -6.86
N ARG A 91 -0.98 -9.07 -7.63
CA ARG A 91 -0.15 -10.22 -7.28
C ARG A 91 1.31 -9.81 -7.10
N TYR A 92 2.02 -10.47 -6.18
CA TYR A 92 3.45 -10.27 -5.92
C TYR A 92 3.85 -8.81 -5.69
N ILE A 93 2.94 -7.96 -5.20
CA ILE A 93 3.16 -6.52 -5.06
C ILE A 93 4.42 -6.21 -4.24
N PHE A 94 4.64 -6.96 -3.16
CA PHE A 94 5.80 -6.81 -2.26
C PHE A 94 6.84 -7.92 -2.43
N TYR A 95 6.86 -8.61 -3.57
CA TYR A 95 7.82 -9.71 -3.76
C TYR A 95 9.26 -9.26 -3.53
N GLY A 96 9.93 -9.85 -2.55
CA GLY A 96 11.31 -9.53 -2.22
C GLY A 96 11.51 -8.24 -1.43
N CYS A 97 10.46 -7.63 -0.88
CA CYS A 97 10.57 -6.48 0.03
C CYS A 97 11.01 -6.94 1.42
N ARG A 98 12.29 -7.32 1.56
CA ARG A 98 12.83 -7.89 2.79
C ARG A 98 12.90 -6.90 3.95
N ASN A 99 12.93 -5.59 3.65
CA ASN A 99 12.98 -4.53 4.65
C ASN A 99 11.60 -3.96 5.00
N LEU A 100 10.53 -4.45 4.38
CA LEU A 100 9.17 -4.01 4.70
C LEU A 100 8.82 -4.39 6.14
N LYS A 101 8.63 -3.38 6.99
CA LYS A 101 8.36 -3.51 8.44
C LYS A 101 6.93 -3.15 8.80
N LYS A 102 6.32 -2.24 8.03
CA LYS A 102 4.99 -1.72 8.32
C LYS A 102 4.14 -1.64 7.06
N LEU A 103 2.90 -2.08 7.19
CA LEU A 103 1.86 -1.92 6.17
C LEU A 103 0.61 -1.32 6.81
N GLU A 104 0.03 -0.31 6.16
CA GLU A 104 -1.17 0.37 6.62
C GLU A 104 -2.18 0.45 5.48
N PHE A 105 -3.43 0.06 5.73
CA PHE A 105 -4.53 0.06 4.76
C PHE A 105 -5.88 0.04 5.47
N SER A 106 -6.97 0.23 4.73
CA SER A 106 -8.32 0.11 5.29
C SER A 106 -9.01 -1.20 4.92
N ASP A 107 -10.06 -1.55 5.67
CA ASP A 107 -10.93 -2.69 5.38
C ASP A 107 -11.80 -2.50 4.12
N ASN A 108 -11.68 -1.36 3.44
CA ASN A 108 -12.19 -1.14 2.09
C ASN A 108 -11.44 -1.94 1.02
N LEU A 109 -10.27 -2.47 1.35
CA LEU A 109 -9.51 -3.35 0.47
C LEU A 109 -10.26 -4.68 0.28
N MET A 110 -10.66 -4.95 -0.96
CA MET A 110 -11.53 -6.08 -1.31
C MET A 110 -10.78 -7.27 -1.92
N GLN A 111 -9.64 -7.00 -2.54
CA GLN A 111 -8.88 -8.04 -3.26
C GLN A 111 -7.38 -7.86 -3.04
N ILE A 112 -6.73 -8.99 -2.78
CA ILE A 112 -5.27 -9.10 -2.76
C ILE A 112 -4.84 -10.19 -3.74
N GLY A 113 -3.87 -9.89 -4.57
CA GLY A 113 -3.31 -10.84 -5.52
C GLY A 113 -2.44 -11.88 -4.83
N SER A 114 -2.42 -13.08 -5.40
CA SER A 114 -1.62 -14.19 -4.87
C SER A 114 -0.14 -13.85 -4.72
N GLY A 115 0.48 -14.34 -3.66
CA GLY A 115 1.89 -14.15 -3.39
C GLY A 115 2.29 -12.71 -3.06
N ALA A 116 1.35 -11.86 -2.65
CA ALA A 116 1.61 -10.45 -2.35
C ALA A 116 2.77 -10.25 -1.38
N PHE A 117 2.92 -11.12 -0.38
CA PHE A 117 3.95 -11.06 0.66
C PHE A 117 5.07 -12.09 0.48
N THR A 118 5.25 -12.64 -0.71
CA THR A 118 6.30 -13.62 -0.95
C THR A 118 7.69 -13.00 -0.72
N VAL A 119 8.51 -13.61 0.13
CA VAL A 119 9.84 -13.11 0.55
C VAL A 119 9.78 -11.75 1.27
N CYS A 120 8.74 -11.55 2.10
CA CYS A 120 8.55 -10.38 2.98
C CYS A 120 8.62 -10.79 4.46
N GLY A 121 9.74 -11.36 4.90
CA GLY A 121 9.87 -11.97 6.23
C GLY A 121 10.02 -11.00 7.42
N ASN A 122 10.11 -9.67 7.20
CA ASN A 122 10.38 -8.70 8.25
C ASN A 122 9.19 -7.78 8.59
N LEU A 123 8.00 -8.09 8.08
CA LEU A 123 6.81 -7.31 8.43
C LEU A 123 6.51 -7.47 9.93
N GLN A 124 6.53 -6.35 10.66
CA GLN A 124 6.41 -6.30 12.12
C GLN A 124 5.10 -5.67 12.57
N LYS A 125 4.52 -4.81 11.75
CA LYS A 125 3.33 -4.04 12.10
C LYS A 125 2.35 -3.96 10.94
N LEU A 126 1.12 -4.31 11.23
CA LEU A 126 -0.03 -4.15 10.34
C LEU A 126 -1.03 -3.20 10.99
N ILE A 127 -1.41 -2.13 10.27
CA ILE A 127 -2.44 -1.19 10.71
C ILE A 127 -3.61 -1.29 9.75
N VAL A 128 -4.80 -1.55 10.29
CA VAL A 128 -6.03 -1.67 9.53
C VAL A 128 -7.04 -0.62 9.99
N HIS A 129 -7.36 0.31 9.12
CA HIS A 129 -8.41 1.30 9.33
C HIS A 129 -9.77 0.68 9.04
N LEU A 130 -10.64 0.62 10.05
CA LEU A 130 -11.97 0.04 9.92
C LEU A 130 -12.98 1.09 9.47
N GLN A 131 -13.46 0.93 8.25
CA GLN A 131 -14.51 1.73 7.64
C GLN A 131 -15.87 1.00 7.65
N PHE A 132 -15.87 -0.26 8.16
CA PHE A 132 -17.05 -1.14 8.20
C PHE A 132 -17.68 -1.40 6.83
N GLY A 133 -16.84 -1.49 5.80
CA GLY A 133 -17.24 -1.90 4.46
C GLY A 133 -17.82 -3.31 4.43
N SER A 134 -18.74 -3.59 3.50
CA SER A 134 -19.44 -4.87 3.40
C SER A 134 -18.57 -6.03 2.88
N LYS A 135 -17.43 -5.71 2.29
CA LYS A 135 -16.48 -6.70 1.72
C LYS A 135 -15.06 -6.25 2.04
N SER A 136 -14.27 -7.16 2.57
CA SER A 136 -12.89 -6.90 2.92
C SER A 136 -12.06 -8.17 2.77
N CYS A 137 -10.82 -8.05 2.31
CA CYS A 137 -9.85 -9.15 2.25
C CYS A 137 -8.87 -9.15 3.43
N VAL A 138 -9.16 -8.46 4.52
CA VAL A 138 -8.31 -8.44 5.72
C VAL A 138 -8.02 -9.85 6.22
N LYS A 139 -9.02 -10.72 6.21
CA LYS A 139 -8.87 -12.11 6.65
C LYS A 139 -7.91 -12.91 5.76
N GLU A 140 -7.98 -12.70 4.45
CA GLU A 140 -7.09 -13.31 3.48
C GLU A 140 -5.65 -12.83 3.67
N ILE A 141 -5.46 -11.52 3.92
CA ILE A 141 -4.15 -10.94 4.22
C ILE A 141 -3.56 -11.57 5.48
N LEU A 142 -4.33 -11.63 6.57
CA LEU A 142 -3.87 -12.23 7.81
C LEU A 142 -3.54 -13.72 7.65
N GLY A 143 -4.25 -14.43 6.75
CA GLY A 143 -3.98 -15.83 6.44
C GLY A 143 -2.72 -16.07 5.60
N GLU A 144 -2.28 -15.10 4.80
CA GLU A 144 -1.03 -15.19 4.02
C GLU A 144 0.22 -14.85 4.85
N LEU A 145 0.06 -14.13 5.95
CA LEU A 145 1.14 -13.71 6.83
C LEU A 145 1.40 -14.78 7.90
N TRP A 146 2.59 -15.31 7.95
CA TRP A 146 2.97 -16.42 8.85
C TRP A 146 3.91 -16.01 9.99
N GLN A 147 4.45 -14.79 9.94
CA GLN A 147 5.33 -14.27 10.98
C GLN A 147 4.56 -13.59 12.11
N ARG A 148 5.14 -13.59 13.30
CA ARG A 148 4.60 -12.81 14.41
C ARG A 148 4.73 -11.32 14.14
N MET A 149 3.63 -10.59 14.27
CA MET A 149 3.58 -9.15 14.10
C MET A 149 2.52 -8.53 14.99
N ASP A 150 2.63 -7.22 15.22
CA ASP A 150 1.61 -6.45 15.89
C ASP A 150 0.52 -6.06 14.87
N VAL A 151 -0.73 -6.36 15.18
CA VAL A 151 -1.88 -5.96 14.39
C VAL A 151 -2.66 -4.91 15.16
N THR A 152 -2.84 -3.74 14.55
CA THR A 152 -3.61 -2.63 15.12
C THR A 152 -4.83 -2.37 14.26
N PHE A 153 -6.02 -2.42 14.85
CA PHE A 153 -7.25 -1.97 14.21
C PHE A 153 -7.58 -0.57 14.69
N VAL A 154 -7.79 0.33 13.76
CA VAL A 154 -8.09 1.75 14.02
C VAL A 154 -9.53 2.02 13.62
N TYR A 155 -10.30 2.60 14.54
CA TYR A 155 -11.68 3.02 14.31
C TYR A 155 -11.73 4.53 14.20
N GLU A 156 -12.17 5.04 13.07
CA GLU A 156 -12.33 6.46 12.83
C GLU A 156 -13.79 6.78 12.53
N ASN A 157 -14.70 6.63 13.48
CA ASN A 157 -16.02 7.17 13.21
C ASN A 157 -16.77 7.58 14.48
N GLY A 158 -17.79 8.44 14.25
CA GLY A 158 -18.57 9.08 15.28
C GLY A 158 -19.46 8.17 16.15
N ALA A 159 -19.35 6.85 16.06
CA ALA A 159 -20.08 5.90 16.91
C ALA A 159 -19.68 6.03 18.39
N PHE A 160 -18.50 6.59 18.67
CA PHE A 160 -18.02 6.86 20.04
C PHE A 160 -17.72 8.35 20.28
N GLY A 161 -18.54 9.25 19.72
CA GLY A 161 -18.37 10.68 19.93
C GLY A 161 -17.16 11.30 19.21
N GLY A 162 -16.71 10.70 18.11
CA GLY A 162 -15.58 11.20 17.31
C GLY A 162 -14.21 10.88 17.87
N GLN A 163 -14.11 10.00 18.87
CA GLN A 163 -12.82 9.54 19.40
C GLN A 163 -12.26 8.40 18.54
N LYS A 164 -10.99 8.52 18.19
CA LYS A 164 -10.21 7.43 17.59
C LYS A 164 -10.00 6.34 18.64
N ALA A 165 -10.41 5.12 18.34
CA ALA A 165 -10.13 3.95 19.16
C ALA A 165 -9.14 3.03 18.45
N GLU A 166 -8.18 2.50 19.19
CA GLU A 166 -7.19 1.55 18.65
C GLU A 166 -7.24 0.25 19.45
N LEU A 167 -7.31 -0.87 18.75
CA LEU A 167 -7.14 -2.21 19.31
C LEU A 167 -5.84 -2.79 18.80
N VAL A 168 -4.91 -3.04 19.71
CA VAL A 168 -3.59 -3.61 19.38
C VAL A 168 -3.55 -5.06 19.85
N PHE A 169 -3.14 -5.95 18.93
CA PHE A 169 -2.91 -7.37 19.19
C PHE A 169 -1.42 -7.68 19.03
N PRO A 170 -0.61 -7.54 20.10
CA PRO A 170 0.83 -7.78 20.01
C PRO A 170 1.13 -9.24 19.68
N GLY A 171 1.95 -9.46 18.65
CA GLY A 171 2.36 -10.80 18.25
C GLY A 171 1.20 -11.71 17.85
N ALA A 172 0.15 -11.16 17.25
CA ALA A 172 -1.13 -11.84 16.98
C ALA A 172 -1.07 -12.99 15.96
N LEU A 173 0.05 -13.13 15.23
CA LEU A 173 0.22 -14.19 14.23
C LEU A 173 1.45 -15.05 14.51
#